data_93ff0579ef39a2d02be6449211e9338e
#
_entry.id   93ff0579ef39a2d02be6449211e9338e
#
_cell.length_a   1.000
_cell.length_b   1.000
_cell.length_c   1.000
_cell.angle_alpha   90.00
_cell.angle_beta   90.00
_cell.angle_gamma   90.00
#
_symmetry.space_group_name_H-M   'P 1'
#
loop_
_entity.id
_entity.type
_entity.pdbx_description
1 polymer ?
#
loop_
_entity_poly.entity_id
_entity_poly.type
_entity_poly.pdbx_seq_one_letter_code
_entity_poly.pdbx_strand_id
1 'polypeptide(L)'
;MNVGIKGFGAYAPKNIIDNAYFEQFLETSDEWISKMTGIKERHWADEDQDTSDLAYNASIKAIEDAGIQPEDIDMIIVATATGDMPFPSVANILQERLGTGKVATMDQLAACSGFMYSMITAKQYIQSGDYKHILVVGADKLSKITDMSDRSTAVLFGDGAGAVVMGEVAEGRGIISYEMGSDGSGGKYLYLDRETG
;
A
#
# COMPACT_ATOMS: atom_id res chain seq x y z
N MET A 1 25.57 -5.63 -7.88
CA MET A 1 24.78 -4.45 -7.52
C MET A 1 23.91 -4.79 -6.33
N ASN A 2 24.02 -4.07 -5.25
CA ASN A 2 23.16 -4.20 -4.07
C ASN A 2 21.97 -3.25 -4.24
N VAL A 3 20.77 -3.78 -4.12
CA VAL A 3 19.53 -2.99 -4.27
C VAL A 3 18.79 -2.93 -2.94
N GLY A 4 18.36 -1.74 -2.55
CA GLY A 4 17.67 -1.50 -1.30
C GLY A 4 16.87 -0.20 -1.31
N ILE A 5 16.39 0.17 -0.13
CA ILE A 5 15.60 1.38 0.08
C ILE A 5 16.53 2.58 0.19
N LYS A 6 16.26 3.63 -0.58
CA LYS A 6 16.97 4.92 -0.57
C LYS A 6 16.21 5.98 0.23
N GLY A 7 14.90 5.90 0.25
CA GLY A 7 14.02 6.77 1.02
C GLY A 7 12.67 6.12 1.21
N PHE A 8 11.94 6.55 2.22
CA PHE A 8 10.62 6.03 2.56
C PHE A 8 9.68 7.14 2.98
N GLY A 9 8.38 6.87 2.85
CA GLY A 9 7.32 7.77 3.27
C GLY A 9 6.06 7.01 3.66
N ALA A 10 5.25 7.60 4.49
CA ALA A 10 3.97 7.03 4.90
C ALA A 10 2.90 8.11 5.00
N TYR A 11 1.66 7.71 4.78
CA TYR A 11 0.50 8.54 4.96
C TYR A 11 -0.62 7.76 5.64
N ALA A 12 -1.16 8.35 6.70
CA ALA A 12 -2.41 7.92 7.32
C ALA A 12 -3.42 9.07 7.18
N PRO A 13 -4.66 8.81 6.78
CA PRO A 13 -5.73 9.81 6.75
C PRO A 13 -5.93 10.49 8.11
N LYS A 14 -6.54 11.67 8.12
CA LYS A 14 -6.70 12.45 9.36
C LYS A 14 -7.85 11.98 10.24
N ASN A 15 -8.83 11.31 9.64
CA ASN A 15 -10.03 10.87 10.34
C ASN A 15 -9.70 9.62 11.18
N ILE A 16 -9.70 9.78 12.49
CA ILE A 16 -9.39 8.73 13.47
C ILE A 16 -10.69 8.12 13.96
N ILE A 17 -10.82 6.81 13.82
CA ILE A 17 -11.96 6.01 14.29
C ILE A 17 -11.51 5.15 15.45
N ASP A 18 -12.01 5.41 16.63
CA ASP A 18 -11.76 4.62 17.84
C ASP A 18 -12.69 3.40 17.95
N ASN A 19 -12.50 2.59 18.98
CA ASN A 19 -13.31 1.40 19.19
C ASN A 19 -14.75 1.75 19.62
N ALA A 20 -14.98 2.88 20.29
CA ALA A 20 -16.31 3.33 20.71
C ALA A 20 -17.24 3.65 19.52
N TYR A 21 -16.67 3.97 18.36
CA TYR A 21 -17.45 4.13 17.14
C TYR A 21 -18.23 2.88 16.79
N PHE A 22 -17.62 1.69 16.90
CA PHE A 22 -18.25 0.41 16.54
C PHE A 22 -19.28 -0.05 17.56
N GLU A 23 -19.18 0.36 18.82
CA GLU A 23 -20.16 0.04 19.87
C GLU A 23 -21.55 0.64 19.57
N GLN A 24 -21.64 1.64 18.70
CA GLN A 24 -22.89 2.31 18.35
C GLN A 24 -23.80 1.41 17.48
N PHE A 25 -23.24 0.43 16.77
CA PHE A 25 -24.01 -0.37 15.80
C PHE A 25 -23.62 -1.86 15.75
N LEU A 26 -22.55 -2.27 16.43
CA LEU A 26 -22.14 -3.67 16.55
C LEU A 26 -22.20 -4.13 18.01
N GLU A 27 -22.47 -5.41 18.21
CA GLU A 27 -22.37 -6.05 19.52
C GLU A 27 -20.89 -6.30 19.89
N THR A 28 -20.18 -5.25 20.31
CA THR A 28 -18.75 -5.26 20.62
C THR A 28 -18.42 -4.27 21.74
N SER A 29 -17.16 -4.20 22.17
CA SER A 29 -16.66 -3.21 23.11
C SER A 29 -15.18 -2.91 22.88
N ASP A 30 -14.69 -1.72 23.33
CA ASP A 30 -13.27 -1.39 23.30
C ASP A 30 -12.42 -2.45 23.98
N GLU A 31 -12.89 -2.99 25.11
CA GLU A 31 -12.18 -4.06 25.83
C GLU A 31 -12.03 -5.32 24.96
N TRP A 32 -13.13 -5.74 24.29
CA TRP A 32 -13.09 -6.92 23.42
C TRP A 32 -12.20 -6.71 22.20
N ILE A 33 -12.35 -5.59 21.49
CA ILE A 33 -11.54 -5.28 20.29
C ILE A 33 -10.06 -5.22 20.67
N SER A 34 -9.72 -4.49 21.74
CA SER A 34 -8.35 -4.33 22.20
C SER A 34 -7.71 -5.65 22.64
N LYS A 35 -8.48 -6.51 23.31
CA LYS A 35 -8.02 -7.84 23.76
C LYS A 35 -7.77 -8.79 22.57
N MET A 36 -8.64 -8.77 21.57
CA MET A 36 -8.55 -9.68 20.41
C MET A 36 -7.55 -9.23 19.36
N THR A 37 -7.37 -7.92 19.17
CA THR A 37 -6.63 -7.36 18.04
C THR A 37 -5.45 -6.48 18.43
N GLY A 38 -5.45 -5.92 19.63
CA GLY A 38 -4.52 -4.88 20.06
C GLY A 38 -4.85 -3.49 19.49
N ILE A 39 -5.85 -3.36 18.62
CA ILE A 39 -6.18 -2.12 17.92
C ILE A 39 -6.96 -1.19 18.87
N LYS A 40 -6.51 0.06 18.97
CA LYS A 40 -7.17 1.15 19.71
C LYS A 40 -7.92 2.09 18.78
N GLU A 41 -7.32 2.36 17.63
CA GLU A 41 -7.82 3.28 16.62
C GLU A 41 -7.38 2.84 15.22
N ARG A 42 -8.09 3.30 14.19
CA ARG A 42 -7.72 3.20 12.78
C ARG A 42 -8.01 4.51 12.09
N HIS A 43 -7.35 4.71 10.97
CA HIS A 43 -7.55 5.90 10.15
C HIS A 43 -8.42 5.55 8.95
N TRP A 44 -9.41 6.39 8.65
CA TRP A 44 -10.22 6.26 7.45
C TRP A 44 -10.08 7.51 6.58
N ALA A 45 -9.97 7.27 5.28
CA ALA A 45 -9.95 8.33 4.28
C ALA A 45 -11.33 9.02 4.22
N ASP A 46 -11.32 10.31 3.89
CA ASP A 46 -12.54 11.04 3.60
C ASP A 46 -13.24 10.45 2.36
N GLU A 47 -14.52 10.76 2.16
CA GLU A 47 -15.29 10.22 1.04
C GLU A 47 -14.69 10.60 -0.32
N ASP A 48 -14.11 11.78 -0.44
CA ASP A 48 -13.49 12.35 -1.63
C ASP A 48 -12.01 11.94 -1.82
N GLN A 49 -11.44 11.18 -0.89
CA GLN A 49 -10.09 10.61 -1.01
C GLN A 49 -10.16 9.18 -1.55
N ASP A 50 -9.47 8.92 -2.65
CA ASP A 50 -9.27 7.56 -3.17
C ASP A 50 -7.88 7.00 -2.82
N THR A 51 -7.64 5.74 -3.16
CA THR A 51 -6.36 5.05 -2.93
C THR A 51 -5.18 5.80 -3.55
N SER A 52 -5.37 6.41 -4.72
CA SER A 52 -4.33 7.23 -5.36
C SER A 52 -3.96 8.48 -4.55
N ASP A 53 -4.88 9.05 -3.78
CA ASP A 53 -4.59 10.19 -2.88
C ASP A 53 -3.69 9.77 -1.73
N LEU A 54 -3.98 8.63 -1.13
CA LEU A 54 -3.17 8.05 -0.06
C LEU A 54 -1.76 7.74 -0.58
N ALA A 55 -1.69 7.07 -1.72
CA ALA A 55 -0.46 6.71 -2.41
C ALA A 55 0.39 7.94 -2.76
N TYR A 56 -0.23 9.01 -3.28
CA TYR A 56 0.45 10.27 -3.61
C TYR A 56 1.12 10.90 -2.40
N ASN A 57 0.38 11.03 -1.29
CA ASN A 57 0.91 11.64 -0.06
C ASN A 57 2.08 10.85 0.57
N ALA A 58 2.08 9.53 0.46
CA ALA A 58 3.21 8.70 0.90
C ALA A 58 4.40 8.84 -0.07
N SER A 59 4.13 8.88 -1.38
CA SER A 59 5.16 8.93 -2.43
C SER A 59 5.99 10.20 -2.37
N ILE A 60 5.36 11.37 -2.18
CA ILE A 60 6.10 12.64 -2.06
C ILE A 60 7.14 12.54 -0.93
N LYS A 61 6.74 12.05 0.24
CA LYS A 61 7.63 11.91 1.39
C LYS A 61 8.78 10.93 1.11
N ALA A 62 8.50 9.83 0.39
CA ALA A 62 9.54 8.87 0.03
C ALA A 62 10.57 9.46 -0.95
N ILE A 63 10.12 10.26 -1.91
CA ILE A 63 10.97 10.95 -2.88
C ILE A 63 11.82 12.01 -2.18
N GLU A 64 11.22 12.80 -1.28
CA GLU A 64 11.92 13.80 -0.46
C GLU A 64 12.98 13.14 0.43
N ASP A 65 12.64 12.04 1.13
CA ASP A 65 13.57 11.32 2.00
C ASP A 65 14.73 10.67 1.22
N ALA A 66 14.47 10.24 -0.02
CA ALA A 66 15.49 9.73 -0.93
C ALA A 66 16.44 10.83 -1.45
N GLY A 67 16.08 12.10 -1.30
CA GLY A 67 16.86 13.25 -1.77
C GLY A 67 16.94 13.35 -3.30
N ILE A 68 15.90 12.90 -4.01
CA ILE A 68 15.80 12.95 -5.47
C ILE A 68 14.59 13.78 -5.91
N GLN A 69 14.46 14.02 -7.21
CA GLN A 69 13.30 14.69 -7.79
C GLN A 69 12.34 13.65 -8.41
N PRO A 70 11.06 13.97 -8.58
CA PRO A 70 10.10 13.07 -9.25
C PRO A 70 10.58 12.60 -10.63
N GLU A 71 11.26 13.45 -11.38
CA GLU A 71 11.79 13.17 -12.71
C GLU A 71 12.94 12.14 -12.71
N ASP A 72 13.52 11.85 -11.54
CA ASP A 72 14.56 10.82 -11.39
C ASP A 72 13.95 9.41 -11.23
N ILE A 73 12.62 9.28 -11.07
CA ILE A 73 11.93 8.00 -11.01
C ILE A 73 11.82 7.42 -12.43
N ASP A 74 12.23 6.19 -12.59
CA ASP A 74 12.19 5.46 -13.88
C ASP A 74 10.95 4.54 -14.00
N MET A 75 10.37 4.15 -12.87
CA MET A 75 9.23 3.24 -12.83
C MET A 75 8.43 3.40 -11.54
N ILE A 76 7.11 3.18 -11.60
CA ILE A 76 6.21 3.17 -10.45
C ILE A 76 5.50 1.83 -10.37
N ILE A 77 5.57 1.16 -9.22
CA ILE A 77 4.83 -0.07 -8.91
C ILE A 77 3.96 0.19 -7.69
N VAL A 78 2.65 0.02 -7.84
CA VAL A 78 1.71 0.15 -6.72
C VAL A 78 1.13 -1.21 -6.36
N ALA A 79 1.28 -1.62 -5.11
CA ALA A 79 0.58 -2.76 -4.54
C ALA A 79 -0.73 -2.28 -3.93
N THR A 80 -1.85 -2.70 -4.50
CA THR A 80 -3.18 -2.35 -4.00
C THR A 80 -4.21 -3.43 -4.33
N ALA A 81 -5.20 -3.59 -3.47
CA ALA A 81 -6.41 -4.39 -3.70
C ALA A 81 -7.65 -3.49 -3.85
N THR A 82 -7.52 -2.18 -3.63
CA THR A 82 -8.61 -1.20 -3.58
C THR A 82 -8.34 -0.02 -4.51
N GLY A 83 -7.84 -0.29 -5.71
CA GLY A 83 -7.60 0.76 -6.72
C GLY A 83 -8.83 1.62 -6.94
N ASP A 84 -8.62 2.87 -7.36
CA ASP A 84 -9.69 3.85 -7.57
C ASP A 84 -10.72 3.31 -8.56
N MET A 85 -10.23 2.66 -9.62
CA MET A 85 -11.00 2.03 -10.70
C MET A 85 -10.20 0.89 -11.36
N PRO A 86 -10.83 0.04 -12.20
CA PRO A 86 -10.11 -1.03 -12.89
C PRO A 86 -8.99 -0.54 -13.84
N PHE A 87 -9.18 0.61 -14.46
CA PHE A 87 -8.19 1.34 -15.28
C PHE A 87 -8.61 2.80 -15.45
N PRO A 88 -7.66 3.78 -15.50
CA PRO A 88 -6.21 3.58 -15.39
C PRO A 88 -5.81 3.02 -14.03
N SER A 89 -4.61 2.42 -13.95
CA SER A 89 -4.03 1.93 -12.70
C SER A 89 -3.70 3.07 -11.74
N VAL A 90 -3.63 2.79 -10.43
CA VAL A 90 -3.18 3.77 -9.42
C VAL A 90 -1.77 4.26 -9.75
N ALA A 91 -0.87 3.38 -10.19
CA ALA A 91 0.48 3.75 -10.60
C ALA A 91 0.47 4.75 -11.79
N ASN A 92 -0.48 4.61 -12.72
CA ASN A 92 -0.59 5.54 -13.84
C ASN A 92 -1.16 6.90 -13.40
N ILE A 93 -2.11 6.93 -12.47
CA ILE A 93 -2.61 8.17 -11.86
C ILE A 93 -1.48 8.88 -11.10
N LEU A 94 -0.67 8.14 -10.36
CA LEU A 94 0.49 8.68 -9.64
C LEU A 94 1.53 9.28 -10.58
N GLN A 95 1.79 8.64 -11.71
CA GLN A 95 2.75 9.09 -12.71
C GLN A 95 2.43 10.52 -13.17
N GLU A 96 1.19 10.80 -13.49
CA GLU A 96 0.71 12.13 -13.89
C GLU A 96 0.81 13.12 -12.74
N ARG A 97 0.32 12.75 -11.56
CA ARG A 97 0.26 13.64 -10.38
C ARG A 97 1.63 14.01 -9.83
N LEU A 98 2.58 13.08 -9.87
CA LEU A 98 3.95 13.31 -9.41
C LEU A 98 4.79 14.09 -10.43
N GLY A 99 4.38 14.10 -11.70
CA GLY A 99 5.13 14.77 -12.75
C GLY A 99 6.43 14.06 -13.15
N THR A 100 6.50 12.73 -12.96
CA THR A 100 7.71 11.94 -13.27
C THR A 100 8.06 11.88 -14.77
N GLY A 101 7.18 12.39 -15.64
CA GLY A 101 7.32 12.23 -17.08
C GLY A 101 6.85 10.85 -17.55
N LYS A 102 7.33 10.39 -18.71
CA LYS A 102 6.92 9.12 -19.32
C LYS A 102 7.74 7.96 -18.73
N VAL A 103 7.22 7.31 -17.73
CA VAL A 103 7.86 6.18 -17.06
C VAL A 103 6.96 4.95 -17.09
N ALA A 104 7.53 3.76 -16.86
CA ALA A 104 6.75 2.53 -16.74
C ALA A 104 5.91 2.54 -15.47
N THR A 105 4.65 2.08 -15.57
CA THR A 105 3.71 2.04 -14.44
C THR A 105 2.97 0.71 -14.40
N MET A 106 2.79 0.14 -13.22
CA MET A 106 1.93 -1.03 -13.03
C MET A 106 1.36 -1.09 -11.62
N ASP A 107 0.14 -1.64 -11.50
CA ASP A 107 -0.39 -2.10 -10.22
C ASP A 107 -0.13 -3.60 -10.07
N GLN A 108 0.17 -4.03 -8.84
CA GLN A 108 0.43 -5.43 -8.50
C GLN A 108 -0.56 -5.88 -7.43
N LEU A 109 -1.41 -6.84 -7.78
CA LEU A 109 -2.39 -7.41 -6.87
C LEU A 109 -1.85 -8.72 -6.25
N ALA A 110 -1.46 -8.64 -4.99
CA ALA A 110 -1.12 -9.80 -4.16
C ALA A 110 -1.53 -9.57 -2.70
N ALA A 111 -2.59 -8.79 -2.49
CA ALA A 111 -3.14 -8.43 -1.19
C ALA A 111 -2.03 -8.03 -0.18
N CYS A 112 -2.07 -8.58 1.04
CA CYS A 112 -1.12 -8.25 2.11
C CYS A 112 0.36 -8.50 1.75
N SER A 113 0.65 -9.38 0.79
CA SER A 113 2.02 -9.64 0.31
C SER A 113 2.44 -8.71 -0.84
N GLY A 114 1.51 -7.92 -1.37
CA GLY A 114 1.71 -7.11 -2.58
C GLY A 114 2.90 -6.17 -2.48
N PHE A 115 3.04 -5.43 -1.39
CA PHE A 115 4.17 -4.52 -1.19
C PHE A 115 5.53 -5.24 -1.20
N MET A 116 5.65 -6.37 -0.50
CA MET A 116 6.88 -7.14 -0.48
C MET A 116 7.21 -7.71 -1.87
N TYR A 117 6.21 -8.23 -2.58
CA TYR A 117 6.38 -8.73 -3.95
C TYR A 117 6.79 -7.61 -4.91
N SER A 118 6.20 -6.41 -4.76
CA SER A 118 6.57 -5.23 -5.55
C SER A 118 8.01 -4.78 -5.30
N MET A 119 8.49 -4.84 -4.05
CA MET A 119 9.89 -4.57 -3.73
C MET A 119 10.84 -5.57 -4.40
N ILE A 120 10.48 -6.86 -4.42
CA ILE A 120 11.30 -7.88 -5.09
C ILE A 120 11.27 -7.70 -6.60
N THR A 121 10.10 -7.38 -7.16
CA THR A 121 9.95 -7.04 -8.58
C THR A 121 10.84 -5.85 -8.96
N ALA A 122 10.78 -4.75 -8.19
CA ALA A 122 11.63 -3.59 -8.38
C ALA A 122 13.12 -3.93 -8.30
N LYS A 123 13.51 -4.76 -7.31
CA LYS A 123 14.89 -5.24 -7.19
C LYS A 123 15.38 -5.92 -8.48
N GLN A 124 14.56 -6.80 -9.09
CA GLN A 124 14.94 -7.50 -10.31
C GLN A 124 15.11 -6.54 -11.49
N TYR A 125 14.22 -5.55 -11.64
CA TYR A 125 14.34 -4.52 -12.67
C TYR A 125 15.58 -3.65 -12.50
N ILE A 126 15.93 -3.25 -11.27
CA ILE A 126 17.15 -2.48 -11.01
C ILE A 126 18.38 -3.33 -11.27
N GLN A 127 18.38 -4.62 -10.89
CA GLN A 127 19.50 -5.53 -11.12
C GLN A 127 19.74 -5.85 -12.59
N SER A 128 18.70 -5.74 -13.46
CA SER A 128 18.90 -5.85 -14.92
C SER A 128 19.72 -4.71 -15.50
N GLY A 129 19.78 -3.57 -14.80
CA GLY A 129 20.47 -2.38 -15.24
C GLY A 129 19.62 -1.41 -16.08
N ASP A 130 18.36 -1.75 -16.34
CA ASP A 130 17.45 -0.93 -17.16
C ASP A 130 16.85 0.24 -16.37
N TYR A 131 16.77 0.13 -15.05
CA TYR A 131 16.16 1.10 -14.15
C TYR A 131 17.09 1.43 -12.99
N LYS A 132 17.08 2.70 -12.54
CA LYS A 132 17.91 3.20 -11.43
C LYS A 132 17.10 3.44 -10.17
N HIS A 133 15.97 4.12 -10.30
CA HIS A 133 15.08 4.46 -9.20
C HIS A 133 13.67 3.99 -9.49
N ILE A 134 13.17 3.09 -8.67
CA ILE A 134 11.78 2.60 -8.76
C ILE A 134 11.03 3.02 -7.50
N LEU A 135 9.93 3.72 -7.69
CA LEU A 135 8.99 4.02 -6.63
C LEU A 135 8.07 2.82 -6.41
N VAL A 136 8.11 2.25 -5.21
CA VAL A 136 7.21 1.15 -4.80
C VAL A 136 6.28 1.66 -3.73
N VAL A 137 4.97 1.51 -3.96
CA VAL A 137 3.93 2.00 -3.05
C VAL A 137 3.02 0.84 -2.67
N GLY A 138 2.66 0.75 -1.39
CA GLY A 138 1.53 -0.05 -0.91
C GLY A 138 0.46 0.91 -0.42
N ALA A 139 -0.74 0.83 -0.97
CA ALA A 139 -1.83 1.73 -0.60
C ALA A 139 -3.17 1.02 -0.70
N ASP A 140 -4.00 1.14 0.33
CA ASP A 140 -5.35 0.63 0.32
C ASP A 140 -6.32 1.55 1.07
N LYS A 141 -7.53 1.69 0.52
CA LYS A 141 -8.72 2.24 1.17
C LYS A 141 -9.65 1.08 1.53
N LEU A 142 -9.29 0.32 2.57
CA LEU A 142 -10.05 -0.87 2.97
C LEU A 142 -11.42 -0.53 3.55
N SER A 143 -11.60 0.67 4.09
CA SER A 143 -12.91 1.15 4.57
C SER A 143 -13.98 1.12 3.47
N LYS A 144 -13.58 1.24 2.19
CA LYS A 144 -14.47 1.23 1.01
C LYS A 144 -15.10 -0.15 0.75
N ILE A 145 -14.41 -1.22 1.12
CA ILE A 145 -14.78 -2.60 0.79
C ILE A 145 -15.11 -3.46 2.01
N THR A 146 -14.98 -2.91 3.21
CA THR A 146 -15.24 -3.63 4.47
C THR A 146 -16.74 -3.62 4.76
N ASP A 147 -17.32 -4.81 5.01
CA ASP A 147 -18.69 -4.93 5.48
C ASP A 147 -18.78 -4.44 6.95
N MET A 148 -19.37 -3.28 7.15
CA MET A 148 -19.53 -2.67 8.47
C MET A 148 -20.56 -3.38 9.36
N SER A 149 -21.32 -4.33 8.84
CA SER A 149 -22.24 -5.17 9.62
C SER A 149 -21.56 -6.43 10.19
N ASP A 150 -20.41 -6.83 9.63
CA ASP A 150 -19.64 -7.97 10.13
C ASP A 150 -18.66 -7.54 11.23
N ARG A 151 -19.01 -7.85 12.48
CA ARG A 151 -18.16 -7.56 13.66
C ARG A 151 -16.74 -8.14 13.56
N SER A 152 -16.56 -9.25 12.84
CA SER A 152 -15.26 -9.93 12.78
C SER A 152 -14.26 -9.21 11.91
N THR A 153 -14.70 -8.43 10.94
CA THR A 153 -13.87 -7.72 9.97
C THR A 153 -13.94 -6.21 10.08
N ALA A 154 -15.12 -5.63 10.37
CA ALA A 154 -15.31 -4.19 10.46
C ALA A 154 -14.33 -3.47 11.40
N VAL A 155 -13.99 -4.12 12.53
CA VAL A 155 -13.12 -3.54 13.56
C VAL A 155 -11.62 -3.61 13.24
N LEU A 156 -11.23 -4.29 12.15
CA LEU A 156 -9.83 -4.59 11.85
C LEU A 156 -9.17 -3.56 10.93
N PHE A 157 -9.89 -3.10 9.90
CA PHE A 157 -9.29 -2.43 8.77
C PHE A 157 -9.33 -0.91 8.87
N GLY A 158 -8.29 -0.30 8.32
CA GLY A 158 -8.16 1.13 8.12
C GLY A 158 -7.54 1.40 6.75
N ASP A 159 -7.36 2.68 6.46
CA ASP A 159 -6.86 3.20 5.20
C ASP A 159 -5.47 3.80 5.40
N GLY A 160 -4.61 3.70 4.39
CA GLY A 160 -3.29 4.27 4.46
C GLY A 160 -2.40 3.89 3.28
N ALA A 161 -1.22 4.49 3.26
CA ALA A 161 -0.20 4.18 2.28
C ALA A 161 1.20 4.24 2.88
N GLY A 162 2.08 3.38 2.35
CA GLY A 162 3.51 3.43 2.54
C GLY A 162 4.22 3.40 1.19
N ALA A 163 5.31 4.15 1.06
CA ALA A 163 6.08 4.20 -0.16
C ALA A 163 7.57 4.11 0.12
N VAL A 164 8.32 3.52 -0.80
CA VAL A 164 9.77 3.51 -0.79
C VAL A 164 10.32 3.82 -2.18
N VAL A 165 11.41 4.58 -2.22
CA VAL A 165 12.25 4.68 -3.41
C VAL A 165 13.31 3.60 -3.32
N MET A 166 13.34 2.70 -4.29
CA MET A 166 14.34 1.65 -4.41
C MET A 166 15.42 2.02 -5.42
N GLY A 167 16.64 1.62 -5.13
CA GLY A 167 17.80 1.88 -6.02
C GLY A 167 19.03 1.14 -5.55
N GLU A 168 20.16 1.42 -6.22
CA GLU A 168 21.46 0.91 -5.79
C GLU A 168 21.85 1.48 -4.43
N VAL A 169 22.37 0.63 -3.56
CA VAL A 169 22.86 0.98 -2.22
C VAL A 169 24.27 0.47 -2.00
N ALA A 170 24.92 0.98 -0.95
CA ALA A 170 26.28 0.61 -0.60
C ALA A 170 26.44 -0.91 -0.36
N GLU A 171 27.65 -1.42 -0.53
CA GLU A 171 27.99 -2.80 -0.25
C GLU A 171 27.61 -3.20 1.20
N GLY A 172 27.06 -4.39 1.36
CA GLY A 172 26.57 -4.90 2.64
C GLY A 172 25.19 -4.37 3.06
N ARG A 173 24.53 -3.54 2.23
CA ARG A 173 23.16 -3.06 2.43
C ARG A 173 22.21 -3.61 1.36
N GLY A 174 20.92 -3.46 1.60
CA GLY A 174 19.86 -3.82 0.67
C GLY A 174 19.14 -5.12 1.04
N ILE A 175 18.35 -5.63 0.09
CA ILE A 175 17.60 -6.89 0.28
C ILE A 175 18.57 -8.06 0.10
N ILE A 176 18.93 -8.69 1.21
CA ILE A 176 19.92 -9.77 1.27
C ILE A 176 19.34 -11.08 0.71
N SER A 177 18.14 -11.44 1.18
CA SER A 177 17.42 -12.65 0.75
C SER A 177 15.91 -12.41 0.80
N TYR A 178 15.17 -13.23 0.10
CA TYR A 178 13.71 -13.21 0.12
C TYR A 178 13.16 -14.60 -0.20
N GLU A 179 11.94 -14.85 0.23
CA GLU A 179 11.17 -16.01 -0.13
C GLU A 179 9.78 -15.53 -0.58
N MET A 180 9.26 -16.10 -1.66
CA MET A 180 7.94 -15.80 -2.19
C MET A 180 7.19 -17.10 -2.37
N GLY A 181 5.91 -17.13 -1.95
CA GLY A 181 5.08 -18.31 -2.07
C GLY A 181 3.60 -17.97 -1.94
N SER A 182 2.77 -18.88 -2.39
CA SER A 182 1.32 -18.77 -2.31
C SER A 182 0.68 -20.15 -2.19
N ASP A 183 -0.38 -20.24 -1.38
CA ASP A 183 -1.24 -21.43 -1.30
C ASP A 183 -2.67 -21.05 -1.67
N GLY A 184 -3.04 -21.28 -2.93
CA GLY A 184 -4.37 -20.99 -3.45
C GLY A 184 -5.49 -21.83 -2.84
N SER A 185 -5.18 -22.95 -2.14
CA SER A 185 -6.18 -23.76 -1.46
C SER A 185 -6.87 -23.02 -0.29
N GLY A 186 -6.17 -22.02 0.25
CA GLY A 186 -6.66 -21.12 1.32
C GLY A 186 -7.63 -20.03 0.86
N GLY A 187 -7.83 -19.83 -0.44
CA GLY A 187 -8.63 -18.71 -1.00
C GLY A 187 -10.06 -18.62 -0.46
N LYS A 188 -10.67 -19.76 -0.10
CA LYS A 188 -12.01 -19.81 0.49
C LYS A 188 -12.11 -19.23 1.91
N TYR A 189 -11.01 -18.95 2.58
CA TYR A 189 -10.98 -18.42 3.95
C TYR A 189 -10.82 -16.91 4.03
N LEU A 190 -10.31 -16.29 2.95
CA LEU A 190 -10.13 -14.85 2.89
C LEU A 190 -10.34 -14.38 1.45
N TYR A 191 -11.46 -13.76 1.20
CA TYR A 191 -11.86 -13.25 -0.11
C TYR A 191 -12.82 -12.06 0.04
N LEU A 192 -12.87 -11.25 -0.98
CA LEU A 192 -13.91 -10.24 -1.16
C LEU A 192 -14.90 -10.77 -2.22
N ASP A 193 -16.16 -10.88 -1.85
CA ASP A 193 -17.21 -11.26 -2.79
C ASP A 193 -17.55 -10.09 -3.71
N ARG A 194 -17.68 -10.35 -5.00
CA ARG A 194 -18.05 -9.34 -6.00
C ARG A 194 -19.49 -8.84 -5.86
N GLU A 195 -20.36 -9.62 -5.23
CA GLU A 195 -21.77 -9.26 -5.06
C GLU A 195 -22.02 -8.39 -3.82
N THR A 196 -21.06 -8.34 -2.89
CA THR A 196 -21.17 -7.60 -1.61
C THR A 196 -20.16 -6.46 -1.47
N GLY A 197 -19.27 -6.32 -2.40
CA GLY A 197 -18.21 -5.28 -2.40
C GLY A 197 -18.52 -4.08 -3.28
#